data_e583646ff13621c2b995acec679dbfd4
#
_entry.id   e583646ff13621c2b995acec679dbfd4
#
_cell.length_a   1.000
_cell.length_b   1.000
_cell.length_c   1.000
_cell.angle_alpha   90.00
_cell.angle_beta   90.00
_cell.angle_gamma   90.00
#
_symmetry.space_group_name_H-M   'P 1'
#
loop_
_entity.id
_entity.type
_entity.pdbx_description
1 polymer ?
#
loop_
_entity_poly.entity_id
_entity_poly.type
_entity_poly.pdbx_seq_one_letter_code
_entity_poly.pdbx_strand_id
1 'polypeptide(L)'
;MIMMSCYADVDLNESPIVVLSCGHFFTTETLDGLVSLKEVYELDTKTGRFTGLIDNAELSATIPQCPNCREPIKQYVTQRYNRLINRAVIDEMSKRFIVSGQQELQMLEDRLEAMRDKLEESRKTVVPASRILARGNVAHELTMQRLNDRIKERYVEAIKLMNAVKSFRRRVNVQHQPAYKLHQATMHSIANSTSLDTKFAKLAIGSSSQSLERDRDQRVTLGGALLETKVQCLILEDNFEIARAVSLLKIDRATPLSFSGGSPMSKTERFLKDCKKLITECRSECLPKLAVEAILYYARIAQLFGESRVAKNTDRTKAMDYRKDAQELLAEAKFLCKHSFRGRDTLLQAIDSTLKMLRSEFYEEVSKEELDTIKKAMVSGPRGIATHSGHWYNCINRHPFAIGECGMPMELARCPECGETVGGQHHTAVAGVSRASEMEN
;
A
#
# COMPACT_ATOMS: atom_id res chain seq x y z
N MET A 1 44.72 0.33 34.85
CA MET A 1 44.99 1.27 33.76
C MET A 1 45.43 0.51 32.51
N ILE A 2 44.92 0.90 31.38
CA ILE A 2 45.25 0.24 30.10
C ILE A 2 46.68 0.55 29.64
N MET A 3 47.28 1.63 30.14
CA MET A 3 48.58 2.14 29.74
C MET A 3 49.73 1.79 30.70
N MET A 4 49.65 0.75 31.49
CA MET A 4 50.70 0.30 32.42
C MET A 4 51.30 1.39 33.36
N SER A 5 50.60 2.50 33.54
CA SER A 5 51.03 3.56 34.44
C SER A 5 50.69 3.21 35.91
N CYS A 6 51.59 3.48 36.84
CA CYS A 6 51.28 3.35 38.27
C CYS A 6 50.36 4.45 38.74
N TYR A 7 49.49 4.17 39.70
CA TYR A 7 48.58 5.18 40.27
C TYR A 7 49.31 6.37 40.92
N ALA A 8 50.52 6.13 41.42
CA ALA A 8 51.35 7.16 41.97
C ALA A 8 51.84 8.21 40.97
N ASP A 9 51.81 7.86 39.67
CA ASP A 9 52.33 8.70 38.59
C ASP A 9 51.23 9.52 37.91
N VAL A 10 49.96 9.37 38.35
CA VAL A 10 48.81 10.05 37.74
C VAL A 10 48.49 11.32 38.54
N ASP A 11 48.58 12.47 37.86
CA ASP A 11 48.09 13.72 38.45
C ASP A 11 46.53 13.72 38.40
N LEU A 12 45.92 13.59 39.56
CA LEU A 12 44.45 13.56 39.70
C LEU A 12 43.78 14.89 39.34
N ASN A 13 44.52 15.99 39.30
CA ASN A 13 43.99 17.29 38.88
C ASN A 13 43.86 17.38 37.35
N GLU A 14 44.82 16.78 36.63
CA GLU A 14 44.79 16.73 35.18
C GLU A 14 43.93 15.59 34.65
N SER A 15 43.99 14.42 35.27
CA SER A 15 43.29 13.21 34.85
C SER A 15 42.51 12.56 36.01
N PRO A 16 41.34 13.09 36.37
CA PRO A 16 40.51 12.55 37.44
C PRO A 16 40.14 11.08 37.23
N ILE A 17 40.03 10.33 38.31
CA ILE A 17 39.64 8.93 38.30
C ILE A 17 38.13 8.82 38.46
N VAL A 18 37.49 7.96 37.62
CA VAL A 18 36.08 7.58 37.73
C VAL A 18 36.01 6.13 38.18
N VAL A 19 35.28 5.87 39.28
CA VAL A 19 34.98 4.53 39.77
C VAL A 19 33.64 4.12 39.24
N LEU A 20 33.60 2.97 38.56
CA LEU A 20 32.35 2.42 37.98
C LEU A 20 31.58 1.61 39.03
N SER A 21 30.30 1.35 38.75
CA SER A 21 29.42 0.52 39.60
C SER A 21 29.92 -0.89 39.84
N CYS A 22 30.71 -1.42 38.94
CA CYS A 22 31.35 -2.73 39.03
C CYS A 22 32.64 -2.74 39.89
N GLY A 23 33.01 -1.61 40.49
CA GLY A 23 34.22 -1.46 41.29
C GLY A 23 35.50 -1.21 40.48
N HIS A 24 35.49 -1.33 39.18
CA HIS A 24 36.61 -0.96 38.32
C HIS A 24 36.70 0.55 38.18
N PHE A 25 37.93 1.05 38.09
CA PHE A 25 38.19 2.49 37.98
C PHE A 25 39.17 2.79 36.85
N PHE A 26 38.98 3.95 36.24
CA PHE A 26 39.75 4.41 35.09
C PHE A 26 39.90 5.91 35.15
N THR A 27 40.92 6.46 34.47
CA THR A 27 41.02 7.89 34.28
C THR A 27 39.89 8.35 33.35
N THR A 28 39.43 9.60 33.52
CA THR A 28 38.41 10.21 32.63
C THR A 28 38.84 10.16 31.17
N GLU A 29 40.12 10.44 30.90
CA GLU A 29 40.66 10.38 29.54
C GLU A 29 40.52 9.01 28.91
N THR A 30 40.82 7.94 29.64
CA THR A 30 40.65 6.57 29.17
C THR A 30 39.20 6.23 28.88
N LEU A 31 38.27 6.60 29.77
CA LEU A 31 36.83 6.35 29.54
C LEU A 31 36.28 7.21 28.42
N ASP A 32 36.66 8.49 28.33
CA ASP A 32 36.25 9.38 27.25
C ASP A 32 36.65 8.85 25.88
N GLY A 33 37.89 8.33 25.78
CA GLY A 33 38.36 7.68 24.53
C GLY A 33 37.58 6.41 24.17
N LEU A 34 37.31 5.56 25.16
CA LEU A 34 36.60 4.29 24.96
C LEU A 34 35.13 4.49 24.59
N VAL A 35 34.46 5.51 25.09
CA VAL A 35 33.07 5.82 24.77
C VAL A 35 32.96 6.78 23.59
N SER A 36 34.06 7.11 22.91
CA SER A 36 34.12 8.04 21.78
C SER A 36 33.47 9.39 22.07
N LEU A 37 33.71 9.96 23.26
CA LEU A 37 33.05 11.18 23.68
C LEU A 37 33.33 12.36 22.74
N LYS A 38 34.48 12.36 22.06
CA LYS A 38 34.87 13.34 21.03
C LYS A 38 34.04 13.28 19.73
N GLU A 39 33.38 12.18 19.49
CA GLU A 39 32.47 12.05 18.34
C GLU A 39 31.08 12.66 18.59
N VAL A 40 30.75 12.90 19.86
CA VAL A 40 29.48 13.45 20.29
C VAL A 40 29.54 14.93 20.63
N TYR A 41 30.70 15.37 21.12
CA TYR A 41 30.91 16.74 21.60
C TYR A 41 32.06 17.44 20.88
N GLU A 42 31.83 18.70 20.51
CA GLU A 42 32.89 19.57 20.04
C GLU A 42 33.86 19.89 21.19
N LEU A 43 35.16 19.61 20.97
CA LEU A 43 36.22 19.90 21.90
C LEU A 43 36.89 21.19 21.47
N ASP A 44 36.91 22.19 22.34
CA ASP A 44 37.77 23.38 22.18
C ASP A 44 39.23 22.98 22.43
N THR A 45 40.02 22.96 21.40
CA THR A 45 41.45 22.57 21.44
C THR A 45 42.31 23.49 22.29
N LYS A 46 41.88 24.72 22.60
CA LYS A 46 42.61 25.70 23.40
C LYS A 46 42.35 25.50 24.90
N THR A 47 41.12 25.22 25.25
CA THR A 47 40.72 25.10 26.69
C THR A 47 40.58 23.64 27.12
N GLY A 48 40.59 22.67 26.23
CA GLY A 48 40.36 21.26 26.51
C GLY A 48 38.95 20.95 27.03
N ARG A 49 37.99 21.88 26.85
CA ARG A 49 36.61 21.74 27.32
C ARG A 49 35.64 21.42 26.17
N PHE A 50 34.61 20.66 26.47
CA PHE A 50 33.52 20.44 25.52
C PHE A 50 32.62 21.66 25.49
N THR A 51 32.43 22.27 24.31
CA THR A 51 31.70 23.53 24.10
C THR A 51 30.34 23.35 23.42
N GLY A 52 30.15 22.28 22.67
CA GLY A 52 28.92 22.05 21.90
C GLY A 52 28.65 20.59 21.62
N LEU A 53 27.59 20.33 20.87
CA LEU A 53 27.25 19.01 20.31
C LEU A 53 27.58 19.01 18.83
N ILE A 54 28.16 17.92 18.33
CA ILE A 54 28.40 17.71 16.92
C ILE A 54 27.04 17.32 16.29
N ASP A 55 26.54 18.10 15.34
CA ASP A 55 25.21 17.93 14.74
C ASP A 55 25.05 16.59 13.99
N ASN A 56 26.13 16.07 13.43
CA ASN A 56 26.14 14.84 12.63
C ASN A 56 26.66 13.62 13.37
N ALA A 57 26.74 13.66 14.71
CA ALA A 57 27.19 12.52 15.47
C ALA A 57 26.28 11.31 15.24
N GLU A 58 26.84 10.22 14.70
CA GLU A 58 26.11 8.96 14.54
C GLU A 58 25.59 8.49 15.90
N LEU A 59 24.41 7.86 15.89
CA LEU A 59 23.80 7.32 17.11
C LEU A 59 24.74 6.26 17.70
N SER A 60 25.04 6.37 18.98
CA SER A 60 25.81 5.35 19.69
C SER A 60 25.08 4.00 19.60
N ALA A 61 25.69 3.04 18.92
CA ALA A 61 25.06 1.73 18.70
C ALA A 61 24.97 0.88 19.98
N THR A 62 25.76 1.20 21.00
CA THR A 62 25.86 0.39 22.21
C THR A 62 25.89 1.25 23.48
N ILE A 63 25.29 0.72 24.53
CA ILE A 63 25.41 1.35 25.87
C ILE A 63 26.85 1.27 26.30
N PRO A 64 27.47 2.39 26.78
CA PRO A 64 28.84 2.38 27.28
C PRO A 64 29.05 1.31 28.37
N GLN A 65 30.12 0.53 28.25
CA GLN A 65 30.42 -0.61 29.13
C GLN A 65 31.78 -0.47 29.78
N CYS A 66 31.94 -1.10 30.93
CA CYS A 66 33.22 -1.23 31.58
C CYS A 66 34.21 -2.01 30.68
N PRO A 67 35.43 -1.48 30.42
CA PRO A 67 36.42 -2.18 29.60
C PRO A 67 36.86 -3.53 30.13
N ASN A 68 36.84 -3.71 31.46
CA ASN A 68 37.30 -4.94 32.09
C ASN A 68 36.23 -6.03 32.17
N CYS A 69 35.03 -5.71 32.67
CA CYS A 69 33.98 -6.72 32.91
C CYS A 69 32.77 -6.59 32.00
N ARG A 70 32.74 -5.60 31.11
CA ARG A 70 31.65 -5.31 30.19
C ARG A 70 30.29 -4.99 30.84
N GLU A 71 30.27 -4.73 32.16
CA GLU A 71 29.04 -4.28 32.80
C GLU A 71 28.67 -2.87 32.31
N PRO A 72 27.40 -2.61 32.01
CA PRO A 72 26.95 -1.28 31.53
C PRO A 72 27.25 -0.19 32.56
N ILE A 73 27.76 0.96 32.10
CA ILE A 73 28.01 2.14 32.93
C ILE A 73 26.64 2.74 33.30
N LYS A 74 26.37 2.83 34.62
CA LYS A 74 25.08 3.31 35.13
C LYS A 74 25.10 4.83 35.32
N GLN A 75 23.98 5.49 35.09
CA GLN A 75 23.83 6.95 35.14
C GLN A 75 24.18 7.58 36.47
N TYR A 76 24.00 6.87 37.57
CA TYR A 76 24.29 7.40 38.90
C TYR A 76 25.80 7.46 39.27
N VAL A 77 26.65 6.85 38.45
CA VAL A 77 28.11 6.84 38.70
C VAL A 77 28.71 8.19 38.34
N THR A 78 28.30 8.76 37.22
CA THR A 78 28.74 10.08 36.79
C THR A 78 27.75 10.68 35.79
N GLN A 79 27.59 12.02 35.87
CA GLN A 79 26.74 12.73 34.90
C GLN A 79 27.41 12.89 33.51
N ARG A 80 28.73 12.72 33.44
CA ARG A 80 29.52 12.94 32.23
C ARG A 80 29.05 12.09 31.07
N TYR A 81 28.64 10.83 31.29
CA TYR A 81 28.24 9.89 30.28
C TYR A 81 26.71 9.76 30.14
N ASN A 82 25.93 10.49 30.92
CA ASN A 82 24.48 10.36 30.93
C ASN A 82 23.82 10.59 29.55
N ARG A 83 24.34 11.52 28.76
CA ARG A 83 23.82 11.78 27.43
C ARG A 83 24.06 10.61 26.48
N LEU A 84 25.24 10.00 26.50
CA LEU A 84 25.57 8.82 25.73
C LEU A 84 24.68 7.63 26.12
N ILE A 85 24.54 7.39 27.42
CA ILE A 85 23.71 6.31 27.97
C ILE A 85 22.26 6.52 27.58
N ASN A 86 21.70 7.71 27.77
CA ASN A 86 20.33 8.04 27.41
C ASN A 86 20.08 7.88 25.91
N ARG A 87 21.02 8.33 25.08
CA ARG A 87 20.93 8.19 23.62
C ARG A 87 20.93 6.73 23.20
N ALA A 88 21.83 5.91 23.73
CA ALA A 88 21.89 4.49 23.44
C ALA A 88 20.64 3.74 23.91
N VAL A 89 20.08 4.08 25.08
CA VAL A 89 18.82 3.50 25.58
C VAL A 89 17.65 3.87 24.68
N ILE A 90 17.55 5.13 24.25
CA ILE A 90 16.48 5.59 23.37
C ILE A 90 16.56 4.90 22.00
N ASP A 91 17.77 4.78 21.45
CA ASP A 91 17.99 4.08 20.17
C ASP A 91 17.60 2.60 20.27
N GLU A 92 18.03 1.92 21.31
CA GLU A 92 17.66 0.52 21.56
C GLU A 92 16.14 0.33 21.73
N MET A 93 15.48 1.20 22.47
CA MET A 93 14.01 1.15 22.62
C MET A 93 13.29 1.43 21.31
N SER A 94 13.80 2.35 20.50
CA SER A 94 13.24 2.65 19.16
C SER A 94 13.42 1.45 18.23
N LYS A 95 14.59 0.80 18.23
CA LYS A 95 14.83 -0.43 17.46
C LYS A 95 13.88 -1.54 17.88
N ARG A 96 13.70 -1.78 19.18
CA ARG A 96 12.76 -2.78 19.70
C ARG A 96 11.33 -2.51 19.27
N PHE A 97 10.89 -1.26 19.31
CA PHE A 97 9.56 -0.85 18.84
C PHE A 97 9.35 -1.21 17.37
N ILE A 98 10.32 -0.88 16.51
CA ILE A 98 10.23 -1.16 15.07
C ILE A 98 10.25 -2.67 14.81
N VAL A 99 11.18 -3.41 15.40
CA VAL A 99 11.32 -4.86 15.21
C VAL A 99 10.07 -5.60 15.68
N SER A 100 9.57 -5.30 16.88
CA SER A 100 8.34 -5.89 17.41
C SER A 100 7.13 -5.59 16.52
N GLY A 101 7.00 -4.33 16.07
CA GLY A 101 5.92 -3.93 15.16
C GLY A 101 5.99 -4.62 13.81
N GLN A 102 7.19 -4.78 13.24
CA GLN A 102 7.38 -5.48 11.97
C GLN A 102 7.08 -6.99 12.09
N GLN A 103 7.48 -7.62 13.19
CA GLN A 103 7.17 -9.04 13.44
C GLN A 103 5.66 -9.26 13.52
N GLU A 104 4.93 -8.42 14.25
CA GLU A 104 3.48 -8.53 14.34
C GLU A 104 2.79 -8.25 12.99
N LEU A 105 3.27 -7.27 12.22
CA LEU A 105 2.79 -7.02 10.85
C LEU A 105 2.97 -8.26 9.98
N GLN A 106 4.14 -8.90 10.02
CA GLN A 106 4.40 -10.11 9.25
C GLN A 106 3.43 -11.24 9.61
N MET A 107 3.19 -11.48 10.90
CA MET A 107 2.22 -12.48 11.35
C MET A 107 0.79 -12.19 10.84
N LEU A 108 0.41 -10.92 10.77
CA LEU A 108 -0.89 -10.53 10.22
C LEU A 108 -0.94 -10.65 8.68
N GLU A 109 0.17 -10.42 7.99
CA GLU A 109 0.28 -10.65 6.54
C GLU A 109 0.19 -12.14 6.20
N ASP A 110 0.85 -13.00 6.93
CA ASP A 110 0.76 -14.46 6.76
C ASP A 110 -0.70 -14.95 6.92
N ARG A 111 -1.43 -14.37 7.89
CA ARG A 111 -2.87 -14.64 8.05
C ARG A 111 -3.71 -14.12 6.87
N LEU A 112 -3.33 -13.00 6.27
CA LEU A 112 -4.00 -12.47 5.09
C LEU A 112 -3.82 -13.39 3.88
N GLU A 113 -2.62 -13.92 3.67
CA GLU A 113 -2.35 -14.89 2.60
C GLU A 113 -3.16 -16.16 2.76
N ALA A 114 -3.14 -16.76 3.96
CA ALA A 114 -3.96 -17.94 4.27
C ALA A 114 -5.46 -17.68 4.07
N MET A 115 -5.93 -16.46 4.34
CA MET A 115 -7.32 -16.07 4.10
C MET A 115 -7.63 -15.91 2.61
N ARG A 116 -6.71 -15.40 1.81
CA ARG A 116 -6.84 -15.29 0.36
C ARG A 116 -7.10 -16.66 -0.26
N ASP A 117 -6.27 -17.64 0.11
CA ASP A 117 -6.40 -19.00 -0.40
C ASP A 117 -7.75 -19.62 -0.05
N LYS A 118 -8.20 -19.44 1.20
CA LYS A 118 -9.53 -19.91 1.65
C LYS A 118 -10.67 -19.23 0.89
N LEU A 119 -10.60 -17.94 0.64
CA LEU A 119 -11.60 -17.21 -0.14
C LEU A 119 -11.63 -17.70 -1.58
N GLU A 120 -10.48 -17.94 -2.19
CA GLU A 120 -10.38 -18.44 -3.55
C GLU A 120 -10.94 -19.87 -3.68
N GLU A 121 -10.57 -20.77 -2.76
CA GLU A 121 -11.09 -22.14 -2.73
C GLU A 121 -12.60 -22.19 -2.52
N SER A 122 -13.10 -21.44 -1.54
CA SER A 122 -14.55 -21.42 -1.25
C SER A 122 -15.37 -20.73 -2.35
N ARG A 123 -14.78 -19.86 -3.18
CA ARG A 123 -15.43 -19.29 -4.37
C ARG A 123 -15.84 -20.39 -5.35
N LYS A 124 -15.01 -21.42 -5.52
CA LYS A 124 -15.28 -22.57 -6.38
C LYS A 124 -16.54 -23.34 -5.97
N THR A 125 -16.94 -23.27 -4.71
CA THR A 125 -18.16 -23.95 -4.20
C THR A 125 -19.39 -23.05 -4.19
N VAL A 126 -19.25 -21.76 -3.92
CA VAL A 126 -20.38 -20.80 -3.84
C VAL A 126 -20.99 -20.52 -5.21
N VAL A 127 -20.18 -20.34 -6.23
CA VAL A 127 -20.65 -20.02 -7.59
C VAL A 127 -21.40 -21.18 -8.27
N PRO A 128 -20.90 -22.44 -8.25
CA PRO A 128 -21.66 -23.59 -8.74
C PRO A 128 -22.95 -23.85 -7.98
N ALA A 129 -22.93 -23.71 -6.65
CA ALA A 129 -24.13 -23.88 -5.83
C ALA A 129 -25.23 -22.87 -6.20
N SER A 130 -24.86 -21.63 -6.52
CA SER A 130 -25.82 -20.62 -7.01
C SER A 130 -26.42 -20.99 -8.36
N ARG A 131 -25.68 -21.65 -9.26
CA ARG A 131 -26.18 -22.16 -10.55
C ARG A 131 -27.22 -23.29 -10.39
N ILE A 132 -26.98 -24.20 -9.44
CA ILE A 132 -27.91 -25.30 -9.16
C ILE A 132 -29.20 -24.75 -8.55
N LEU A 133 -29.10 -23.81 -7.63
CA LEU A 133 -30.21 -23.14 -6.99
C LEU A 133 -31.07 -22.32 -7.99
N ALA A 134 -30.46 -21.72 -9.02
CA ALA A 134 -31.15 -20.96 -10.06
C ALA A 134 -31.97 -21.83 -11.04
N ARG A 135 -31.68 -23.14 -11.13
CA ARG A 135 -32.39 -24.08 -12.00
C ARG A 135 -33.58 -24.76 -11.35
N GLY A 136 -33.74 -24.65 -10.03
CA GLY A 136 -34.86 -25.27 -9.32
C GLY A 136 -36.06 -24.34 -9.20
N ASN A 137 -37.29 -24.88 -9.33
CA ASN A 137 -38.55 -24.15 -9.13
C ASN A 137 -38.85 -23.82 -7.64
N VAL A 138 -37.90 -23.86 -6.77
CA VAL A 138 -38.05 -23.48 -5.37
C VAL A 138 -38.11 -21.98 -5.27
N ALA A 139 -39.01 -21.47 -4.40
CA ALA A 139 -39.26 -20.05 -4.23
C ALA A 139 -37.96 -19.23 -4.27
N HIS A 140 -37.83 -18.38 -5.27
CA HIS A 140 -36.66 -17.59 -5.62
C HIS A 140 -36.09 -16.80 -4.43
N GLU A 141 -36.96 -16.36 -3.56
CA GLU A 141 -36.65 -15.60 -2.35
C GLU A 141 -35.85 -16.42 -1.31
N LEU A 142 -36.23 -17.67 -1.06
CA LEU A 142 -35.48 -18.58 -0.16
C LEU A 142 -34.08 -18.91 -0.69
N THR A 143 -33.96 -18.99 -2.00
CA THR A 143 -32.67 -19.25 -2.65
C THR A 143 -31.71 -18.09 -2.48
N MET A 144 -32.20 -16.85 -2.70
CA MET A 144 -31.43 -15.64 -2.51
C MET A 144 -31.07 -15.40 -1.05
N GLN A 145 -31.96 -15.73 -0.13
CA GLN A 145 -31.71 -15.62 1.30
C GLN A 145 -30.56 -16.56 1.73
N ARG A 146 -30.62 -17.83 1.33
CA ARG A 146 -29.55 -18.81 1.58
C ARG A 146 -28.21 -18.39 0.95
N LEU A 147 -28.22 -17.81 -0.26
CA LEU A 147 -27.02 -17.30 -0.90
C LEU A 147 -26.44 -16.11 -0.09
N ASN A 148 -27.28 -15.20 0.33
CA ASN A 148 -26.87 -14.06 1.15
C ASN A 148 -26.27 -14.50 2.50
N ASP A 149 -26.82 -15.50 3.16
CA ASP A 149 -26.29 -16.04 4.41
C ASP A 149 -24.91 -16.69 4.20
N ARG A 150 -24.75 -17.49 3.16
CA ARG A 150 -23.44 -18.08 2.80
C ARG A 150 -22.39 -17.00 2.46
N ILE A 151 -22.79 -15.92 1.76
CA ILE A 151 -21.90 -14.81 1.49
C ILE A 151 -21.48 -14.10 2.78
N LYS A 152 -22.37 -13.93 3.76
CA LYS A 152 -22.04 -13.35 5.06
C LYS A 152 -21.07 -14.23 5.86
N GLU A 153 -21.35 -15.51 5.97
CA GLU A 153 -20.50 -16.47 6.68
C GLU A 153 -19.08 -16.54 6.11
N ARG A 154 -18.94 -16.41 4.80
CA ARG A 154 -17.68 -16.41 4.08
C ARG A 154 -16.70 -15.36 4.57
N TYR A 155 -17.19 -14.16 4.97
CA TYR A 155 -16.34 -13.04 5.39
C TYR A 155 -16.09 -12.96 6.89
N VAL A 156 -16.56 -13.90 7.70
CA VAL A 156 -16.37 -13.87 9.16
C VAL A 156 -14.89 -13.83 9.54
N GLU A 157 -14.06 -14.68 8.92
CA GLU A 157 -12.62 -14.70 9.18
C GLU A 157 -11.93 -13.40 8.69
N ALA A 158 -12.36 -12.86 7.57
CA ALA A 158 -11.86 -11.59 7.06
C ALA A 158 -12.18 -10.42 8.01
N ILE A 159 -13.38 -10.42 8.59
CA ILE A 159 -13.78 -9.41 9.59
C ILE A 159 -12.96 -9.56 10.87
N LYS A 160 -12.70 -10.79 11.32
CA LYS A 160 -11.82 -11.05 12.49
C LYS A 160 -10.41 -10.53 12.24
N LEU A 161 -9.84 -10.79 11.05
CA LEU A 161 -8.53 -10.28 10.67
C LEU A 161 -8.53 -8.75 10.60
N MET A 162 -9.54 -8.15 10.00
CA MET A 162 -9.72 -6.69 9.96
C MET A 162 -9.71 -6.07 11.36
N ASN A 163 -10.44 -6.68 12.30
CA ASN A 163 -10.49 -6.22 13.68
C ASN A 163 -9.14 -6.39 14.39
N ALA A 164 -8.39 -7.46 14.11
CA ALA A 164 -7.04 -7.66 14.63
C ALA A 164 -6.08 -6.57 14.11
N VAL A 165 -6.11 -6.25 12.82
CA VAL A 165 -5.30 -5.17 12.22
C VAL A 165 -5.66 -3.80 12.82
N LYS A 166 -6.94 -3.51 12.99
CA LYS A 166 -7.39 -2.25 13.63
C LYS A 166 -6.94 -2.16 15.09
N SER A 167 -7.01 -3.27 15.84
CA SER A 167 -6.52 -3.34 17.21
C SER A 167 -5.02 -3.11 17.28
N PHE A 168 -4.25 -3.75 16.40
CA PHE A 168 -2.81 -3.53 16.25
C PHE A 168 -2.49 -2.06 15.99
N ARG A 169 -3.12 -1.42 15.01
CA ARG A 169 -2.91 -0.01 14.69
C ARG A 169 -3.20 0.91 15.88
N ARG A 170 -4.28 0.66 16.62
CA ARG A 170 -4.61 1.43 17.84
C ARG A 170 -3.53 1.30 18.91
N ARG A 171 -3.04 0.07 19.16
CA ARG A 171 -1.97 -0.15 20.15
C ARG A 171 -0.71 0.57 19.76
N VAL A 172 -0.24 0.39 18.52
CA VAL A 172 0.98 1.02 18.01
C VAL A 172 0.90 2.56 18.07
N ASN A 173 -0.25 3.12 17.73
CA ASN A 173 -0.45 4.58 17.78
C ASN A 173 -0.40 5.16 19.21
N VAL A 174 -0.82 4.39 20.21
CA VAL A 174 -0.78 4.80 21.63
C VAL A 174 0.54 4.43 22.30
N GLN A 175 1.30 3.51 21.70
CA GLN A 175 2.54 3.00 22.28
C GLN A 175 3.55 4.12 22.51
N HIS A 176 4.21 4.06 23.67
CA HIS A 176 5.22 5.02 24.05
C HIS A 176 6.42 4.96 23.11
N GLN A 177 6.79 6.10 22.56
CA GLN A 177 7.99 6.29 21.74
C GLN A 177 8.96 7.22 22.50
N PRO A 178 10.03 6.69 23.10
CA PRO A 178 10.93 7.48 23.96
C PRO A 178 11.58 8.64 23.23
N ALA A 179 12.02 8.45 21.98
CA ALA A 179 12.63 9.51 21.18
C ALA A 179 11.68 10.70 20.97
N TYR A 180 10.42 10.43 20.65
CA TYR A 180 9.39 11.46 20.52
C TYR A 180 9.14 12.21 21.84
N LYS A 181 9.08 11.50 22.97
CA LYS A 181 8.87 12.10 24.28
C LYS A 181 10.05 12.96 24.70
N LEU A 182 11.28 12.53 24.42
CA LEU A 182 12.47 13.32 24.68
C LEU A 182 12.46 14.60 23.84
N HIS A 183 12.18 14.49 22.57
CA HIS A 183 12.08 15.66 21.67
C HIS A 183 11.02 16.64 22.17
N GLN A 184 9.82 16.18 22.52
CA GLN A 184 8.79 17.03 23.11
C GLN A 184 9.28 17.76 24.38
N ALA A 185 9.93 17.03 25.30
CA ALA A 185 10.45 17.61 26.52
C ALA A 185 11.53 18.66 26.24
N THR A 186 12.42 18.40 25.29
CA THR A 186 13.47 19.34 24.85
C THR A 186 12.86 20.60 24.27
N MET A 187 11.92 20.47 23.33
CA MET A 187 11.24 21.62 22.72
C MET A 187 10.46 22.45 23.76
N HIS A 188 9.78 21.78 24.71
CA HIS A 188 9.11 22.47 25.80
C HIS A 188 10.08 23.22 26.71
N SER A 189 11.24 22.62 27.02
CA SER A 189 12.29 23.27 27.79
C SER A 189 12.85 24.51 27.11
N ILE A 190 13.16 24.41 25.80
CA ILE A 190 13.62 25.54 24.98
C ILE A 190 12.55 26.66 24.95
N ALA A 191 11.29 26.28 24.74
CA ALA A 191 10.18 27.24 24.72
C ALA A 191 10.01 27.98 26.04
N ASN A 192 10.27 27.31 27.17
CA ASN A 192 10.20 27.90 28.50
C ASN A 192 11.43 28.75 28.87
N SER A 193 12.61 28.43 28.30
CA SER A 193 13.86 29.18 28.55
C SER A 193 14.00 30.43 27.67
N THR A 194 13.21 30.58 26.62
CA THR A 194 13.23 31.77 25.76
C THR A 194 12.59 32.96 26.48
N SER A 195 13.24 34.14 26.38
CA SER A 195 12.72 35.38 26.98
C SER A 195 11.32 35.74 26.46
N LEU A 196 10.56 36.54 27.22
CA LEU A 196 9.21 36.99 26.87
C LEU A 196 9.15 37.64 25.48
N ASP A 197 10.17 38.42 25.10
CA ASP A 197 10.26 39.11 23.83
C ASP A 197 10.31 38.14 22.62
N THR A 198 11.06 37.03 22.77
CA THR A 198 11.09 35.98 21.73
C THR A 198 9.80 35.14 21.69
N LYS A 199 9.08 35.04 22.79
CA LYS A 199 7.72 34.41 22.82
C LYS A 199 6.70 35.25 22.05
N PHE A 200 6.71 36.57 22.22
CA PHE A 200 5.86 37.50 21.48
C PHE A 200 6.17 37.51 19.99
N ALA A 201 7.45 37.49 19.59
CA ALA A 201 7.86 37.40 18.19
C ALA A 201 7.40 36.10 17.52
N LYS A 202 7.40 34.97 18.22
CA LYS A 202 6.89 33.67 17.71
C LYS A 202 5.36 33.65 17.58
N LEU A 203 4.63 34.30 18.46
CA LEU A 203 3.18 34.46 18.34
C LEU A 203 2.77 35.31 17.15
N ALA A 204 3.57 36.35 16.83
CA ALA A 204 3.32 37.22 15.69
C ALA A 204 3.60 36.56 14.32
N ILE A 205 4.46 35.54 14.25
CA ILE A 205 4.88 34.85 13.01
C ILE A 205 4.04 33.60 12.73
N GLY A 206 2.92 33.34 13.40
CA GLY A 206 2.01 32.26 13.03
C GLY A 206 2.67 30.89 12.76
N SER A 207 3.73 30.56 13.52
CA SER A 207 4.41 29.26 13.35
C SER A 207 3.50 28.16 13.85
N SER A 208 2.84 27.53 12.89
CA SER A 208 1.91 26.43 13.05
C SER A 208 2.51 25.34 13.93
N SER A 209 1.73 24.91 14.89
CA SER A 209 1.98 23.74 15.76
C SER A 209 2.14 22.39 15.00
N GLN A 210 2.15 22.43 13.66
CA GLN A 210 2.26 21.25 12.80
C GLN A 210 3.63 20.55 12.79
N SER A 211 4.70 21.21 13.28
CA SER A 211 6.04 20.60 13.29
C SER A 211 6.26 19.57 14.40
N LEU A 212 5.45 19.58 15.44
CA LEU A 212 5.62 18.71 16.62
C LEU A 212 5.08 17.27 16.44
N GLU A 213 4.20 17.05 15.46
CA GLU A 213 3.66 15.71 15.16
C GLU A 213 4.59 14.85 14.31
N ARG A 214 5.60 15.43 13.67
CA ARG A 214 6.48 14.75 12.71
C ARG A 214 7.51 13.80 13.29
N ASP A 215 7.74 13.84 14.60
CA ASP A 215 8.84 13.08 15.21
C ASP A 215 8.46 11.69 15.71
N ARG A 216 7.23 11.23 15.45
CA ARG A 216 6.84 9.85 15.66
C ARG A 216 7.25 8.99 14.49
N ASP A 217 7.83 7.83 14.77
CA ASP A 217 8.06 6.83 13.74
C ASP A 217 6.73 6.24 13.26
N GLN A 218 6.34 6.60 12.07
CA GLN A 218 5.07 6.19 11.45
C GLN A 218 5.18 4.89 10.65
N ARG A 219 6.39 4.32 10.48
CA ARG A 219 6.60 3.12 9.64
C ARG A 219 5.69 1.96 10.01
N VAL A 220 5.58 1.65 11.29
CA VAL A 220 4.75 0.55 11.77
C VAL A 220 3.25 0.89 11.68
N THR A 221 2.87 2.12 12.01
CA THR A 221 1.48 2.59 11.95
C THR A 221 0.95 2.58 10.51
N LEU A 222 1.73 3.12 9.57
CA LEU A 222 1.37 3.15 8.15
C LEU A 222 1.46 1.76 7.50
N GLY A 223 2.40 0.91 7.93
CA GLY A 223 2.41 -0.50 7.57
C GLY A 223 1.10 -1.21 7.97
N GLY A 224 0.62 -0.96 9.17
CA GLY A 224 -0.69 -1.46 9.62
C GLY A 224 -1.87 -0.87 8.84
N ALA A 225 -1.80 0.41 8.42
CA ALA A 225 -2.82 1.02 7.56
C ALA A 225 -2.83 0.39 6.17
N LEU A 226 -1.66 0.12 5.60
CA LEU A 226 -1.54 -0.59 4.33
C LEU A 226 -2.10 -2.01 4.42
N LEU A 227 -1.82 -2.73 5.52
CA LEU A 227 -2.38 -4.06 5.74
C LEU A 227 -3.91 -4.03 5.86
N GLU A 228 -4.48 -3.03 6.52
CA GLU A 228 -5.94 -2.80 6.54
C GLU A 228 -6.49 -2.61 5.12
N THR A 229 -5.79 -1.82 4.29
CA THR A 229 -6.13 -1.61 2.88
C THR A 229 -6.05 -2.93 2.08
N LYS A 230 -5.02 -3.76 2.30
CA LYS A 230 -4.88 -5.08 1.68
C LYS A 230 -6.08 -5.99 2.00
N VAL A 231 -6.51 -6.05 3.27
CA VAL A 231 -7.68 -6.85 3.69
C VAL A 231 -8.96 -6.33 3.04
N GLN A 232 -9.16 -5.01 3.01
CA GLN A 232 -10.34 -4.39 2.38
C GLN A 232 -10.36 -4.65 0.87
N CYS A 233 -9.20 -4.55 0.19
CA CYS A 233 -9.06 -4.85 -1.22
C CYS A 233 -9.47 -6.28 -1.52
N LEU A 234 -8.95 -7.26 -0.77
CA LEU A 234 -9.28 -8.67 -0.95
C LEU A 234 -10.79 -8.96 -0.80
N ILE A 235 -11.43 -8.35 0.20
CA ILE A 235 -12.88 -8.47 0.39
C ILE A 235 -13.65 -7.84 -0.80
N LEU A 236 -13.21 -6.68 -1.28
CA LEU A 236 -13.85 -6.01 -2.41
C LEU A 236 -13.69 -6.78 -3.72
N GLU A 237 -12.50 -7.28 -4.01
CA GLU A 237 -12.24 -8.13 -5.18
C GLU A 237 -13.17 -9.34 -5.19
N ASP A 238 -13.27 -10.03 -4.06
CA ASP A 238 -14.15 -11.19 -3.94
C ASP A 238 -15.64 -10.81 -4.07
N ASN A 239 -16.06 -9.66 -3.54
CA ASN A 239 -17.41 -9.14 -3.70
C ASN A 239 -17.74 -8.85 -5.17
N PHE A 240 -16.81 -8.26 -5.94
CA PHE A 240 -16.99 -8.01 -7.38
C PHE A 240 -17.09 -9.31 -8.16
N GLU A 241 -16.23 -10.29 -7.86
CA GLU A 241 -16.26 -11.60 -8.52
C GLU A 241 -17.58 -12.36 -8.26
N ILE A 242 -18.07 -12.35 -7.01
CA ILE A 242 -19.37 -12.96 -6.68
C ILE A 242 -20.50 -12.21 -7.39
N ALA A 243 -20.49 -10.88 -7.35
CA ALA A 243 -21.52 -10.08 -8.01
C ALA A 243 -21.55 -10.34 -9.53
N ARG A 244 -20.37 -10.44 -10.16
CA ARG A 244 -20.21 -10.79 -11.57
C ARG A 244 -20.76 -12.18 -11.85
N ALA A 245 -20.38 -13.19 -11.07
CA ALA A 245 -20.82 -14.56 -11.23
C ALA A 245 -22.34 -14.72 -11.11
N VAL A 246 -22.97 -14.01 -10.16
CA VAL A 246 -24.42 -14.02 -9.98
C VAL A 246 -25.14 -13.24 -11.07
N SER A 247 -24.59 -12.14 -11.57
CA SER A 247 -25.19 -11.39 -12.69
C SER A 247 -25.30 -12.19 -13.97
N LEU A 248 -24.37 -13.13 -14.20
CA LEU A 248 -24.38 -14.04 -15.34
C LEU A 248 -25.49 -15.12 -15.26
N LEU A 249 -26.08 -15.34 -14.09
CA LEU A 249 -27.09 -16.37 -13.88
C LEU A 249 -28.51 -15.96 -14.36
N LYS A 250 -28.69 -14.71 -14.84
CA LYS A 250 -30.00 -14.16 -15.27
C LYS A 250 -31.13 -14.41 -14.25
N ILE A 251 -30.80 -14.42 -12.96
CA ILE A 251 -31.78 -14.57 -11.89
C ILE A 251 -32.63 -13.29 -11.85
N ASP A 252 -33.93 -13.42 -11.84
CA ASP A 252 -34.86 -12.28 -11.83
C ASP A 252 -34.57 -11.37 -10.60
N ARG A 253 -34.40 -10.07 -10.83
CA ARG A 253 -33.71 -9.14 -9.92
C ARG A 253 -34.60 -8.62 -8.75
N ALA A 254 -35.66 -9.32 -8.38
CA ALA A 254 -36.54 -8.86 -7.31
C ALA A 254 -35.83 -8.76 -5.93
N THR A 255 -34.82 -9.57 -5.68
CA THR A 255 -34.07 -9.56 -4.40
C THR A 255 -32.59 -9.22 -4.66
N PRO A 256 -32.10 -8.04 -4.20
CA PRO A 256 -30.70 -7.67 -4.41
C PRO A 256 -29.75 -8.52 -3.56
N LEU A 257 -28.54 -8.77 -4.08
CA LEU A 257 -27.46 -9.35 -3.30
C LEU A 257 -27.10 -8.46 -2.13
N SER A 258 -27.16 -9.02 -0.92
CA SER A 258 -26.81 -8.34 0.32
C SER A 258 -25.40 -8.67 0.75
N PHE A 259 -24.47 -7.75 0.53
CA PHE A 259 -23.12 -7.83 1.08
C PHE A 259 -23.05 -7.14 2.44
N SER A 260 -22.33 -7.74 3.39
CA SER A 260 -22.08 -7.09 4.69
C SER A 260 -21.42 -5.72 4.50
N GLY A 261 -22.07 -4.66 4.96
CA GLY A 261 -21.55 -3.28 4.84
C GLY A 261 -21.88 -2.55 3.54
N GLY A 262 -22.85 -3.01 2.73
CA GLY A 262 -23.34 -2.35 1.52
C GLY A 262 -22.85 -2.97 0.20
N SER A 263 -23.30 -2.40 -0.92
CA SER A 263 -22.94 -2.88 -2.25
C SER A 263 -21.43 -2.71 -2.53
N PRO A 264 -20.82 -3.53 -3.41
CA PRO A 264 -19.42 -3.34 -3.82
C PRO A 264 -19.15 -1.94 -4.36
N MET A 265 -20.14 -1.34 -5.06
CA MET A 265 -20.02 0.01 -5.63
C MET A 265 -19.90 1.09 -4.53
N SER A 266 -20.77 1.05 -3.52
CA SER A 266 -20.72 2.03 -2.42
C SER A 266 -19.48 1.91 -1.55
N LYS A 267 -18.95 0.69 -1.38
CA LYS A 267 -17.70 0.44 -0.64
C LYS A 267 -16.47 0.93 -1.42
N THR A 268 -16.50 0.87 -2.73
CA THR A 268 -15.39 1.32 -3.59
C THR A 268 -15.08 2.79 -3.40
N GLU A 269 -16.09 3.66 -3.38
CA GLU A 269 -15.86 5.10 -3.17
C GLU A 269 -15.12 5.38 -1.87
N ARG A 270 -15.54 4.72 -0.79
CA ARG A 270 -14.90 4.86 0.52
C ARG A 270 -13.47 4.32 0.50
N PHE A 271 -13.28 3.14 -0.07
CA PHE A 271 -11.96 2.51 -0.19
C PHE A 271 -10.98 3.40 -0.96
N LEU A 272 -11.37 3.91 -2.13
CA LEU A 272 -10.50 4.76 -2.95
C LEU A 272 -10.15 6.08 -2.24
N LYS A 273 -11.09 6.66 -1.50
CA LYS A 273 -10.84 7.84 -0.66
C LYS A 273 -9.83 7.55 0.46
N ASP A 274 -10.02 6.44 1.18
CA ASP A 274 -9.12 6.04 2.28
C ASP A 274 -7.73 5.69 1.74
N CYS A 275 -7.64 5.06 0.56
CA CYS A 275 -6.40 4.77 -0.14
C CYS A 275 -5.62 6.05 -0.52
N LYS A 276 -6.30 7.07 -1.08
CA LYS A 276 -5.67 8.37 -1.40
C LYS A 276 -5.10 9.03 -0.15
N LYS A 277 -5.83 8.96 0.97
CA LYS A 277 -5.35 9.48 2.25
C LYS A 277 -4.07 8.75 2.70
N LEU A 278 -4.06 7.42 2.67
CA LEU A 278 -2.89 6.62 3.00
C LEU A 278 -1.68 6.95 2.11
N ILE A 279 -1.89 7.09 0.79
CA ILE A 279 -0.83 7.47 -0.15
C ILE A 279 -0.22 8.82 0.23
N THR A 280 -1.06 9.81 0.57
CA THR A 280 -0.60 11.14 0.99
C THR A 280 0.21 11.07 2.30
N GLU A 281 -0.25 10.31 3.29
CA GLU A 281 0.46 10.09 4.55
C GLU A 281 1.80 9.37 4.34
N CYS A 282 1.85 8.34 3.48
CA CYS A 282 3.10 7.66 3.15
C CYS A 282 4.13 8.57 2.45
N ARG A 283 3.65 9.53 1.64
CA ARG A 283 4.52 10.52 0.98
C ARG A 283 5.10 11.52 1.97
N SER A 284 4.27 12.06 2.85
CA SER A 284 4.73 13.02 3.88
C SER A 284 5.79 12.41 4.81
N GLU A 285 5.72 11.10 5.06
CA GLU A 285 6.67 10.35 5.88
C GLU A 285 7.84 9.75 5.08
N CYS A 286 7.98 10.09 3.79
CA CYS A 286 9.05 9.58 2.92
C CYS A 286 9.13 8.05 2.86
N LEU A 287 8.00 7.36 2.80
CA LEU A 287 7.88 5.90 2.75
C LEU A 287 7.46 5.42 1.33
N PRO A 288 8.37 5.47 0.33
CA PRO A 288 8.02 5.24 -1.07
C PRO A 288 7.47 3.84 -1.32
N LYS A 289 8.00 2.81 -0.66
CA LYS A 289 7.51 1.43 -0.81
C LYS A 289 6.03 1.31 -0.45
N LEU A 290 5.63 1.83 0.72
CA LEU A 290 4.24 1.75 1.19
C LEU A 290 3.30 2.58 0.29
N ALA A 291 3.76 3.73 -0.19
CA ALA A 291 3.00 4.56 -1.13
C ALA A 291 2.74 3.83 -2.44
N VAL A 292 3.77 3.19 -3.02
CA VAL A 292 3.65 2.42 -4.27
C VAL A 292 2.69 1.24 -4.11
N GLU A 293 2.81 0.48 -3.02
CA GLU A 293 1.88 -0.63 -2.75
C GLU A 293 0.43 -0.13 -2.62
N ALA A 294 0.19 0.97 -1.91
CA ALA A 294 -1.14 1.56 -1.79
C ALA A 294 -1.70 2.03 -3.15
N ILE A 295 -0.87 2.60 -4.01
CA ILE A 295 -1.25 3.00 -5.38
C ILE A 295 -1.67 1.80 -6.21
N LEU A 296 -0.98 0.67 -6.11
CA LEU A 296 -1.34 -0.57 -6.81
C LEU A 296 -2.72 -1.09 -6.38
N TYR A 297 -3.05 -1.05 -5.08
CA TYR A 297 -4.38 -1.42 -4.58
C TYR A 297 -5.46 -0.43 -5.03
N TYR A 298 -5.16 0.86 -5.06
CA TYR A 298 -6.06 1.86 -5.63
C TYR A 298 -6.39 1.53 -7.09
N ALA A 299 -5.36 1.32 -7.92
CA ALA A 299 -5.51 1.05 -9.34
C ALA A 299 -6.28 -0.26 -9.60
N ARG A 300 -6.03 -1.29 -8.80
CA ARG A 300 -6.72 -2.58 -8.87
C ARG A 300 -8.23 -2.44 -8.65
N ILE A 301 -8.63 -1.72 -7.61
CA ILE A 301 -10.05 -1.52 -7.30
C ILE A 301 -10.71 -0.56 -8.29
N ALA A 302 -10.01 0.48 -8.76
CA ALA A 302 -10.51 1.36 -9.82
C ALA A 302 -10.79 0.60 -11.12
N GLN A 303 -9.92 -0.35 -11.48
CA GLN A 303 -10.12 -1.23 -12.63
C GLN A 303 -11.37 -2.10 -12.46
N LEU A 304 -11.50 -2.82 -11.33
CA LEU A 304 -12.65 -3.70 -11.07
C LEU A 304 -13.98 -2.92 -11.05
N PHE A 305 -13.96 -1.68 -10.56
CA PHE A 305 -15.12 -0.81 -10.60
C PHE A 305 -15.53 -0.50 -12.05
N GLY A 306 -14.57 -0.17 -12.91
CA GLY A 306 -14.82 0.09 -14.33
C GLY A 306 -15.31 -1.14 -15.12
N GLU A 307 -14.82 -2.34 -14.75
CA GLU A 307 -15.21 -3.61 -15.37
C GLU A 307 -16.58 -4.12 -14.91
N SER A 308 -17.15 -3.55 -13.84
CA SER A 308 -18.41 -4.03 -13.29
C SER A 308 -19.60 -3.64 -14.19
N ARG A 309 -20.31 -4.63 -14.76
CA ARG A 309 -21.49 -4.43 -15.62
C ARG A 309 -22.71 -3.80 -14.91
N VAL A 310 -22.58 -3.50 -13.62
CA VAL A 310 -23.68 -2.95 -12.80
C VAL A 310 -23.71 -1.41 -12.85
N ALA A 311 -22.74 -0.79 -13.52
CA ALA A 311 -22.65 0.67 -13.62
C ALA A 311 -23.80 1.23 -14.48
N LYS A 312 -24.76 1.88 -13.85
CA LYS A 312 -25.71 2.77 -14.51
C LYS A 312 -24.94 3.94 -15.15
N ASN A 313 -25.52 4.65 -16.11
CA ASN A 313 -24.86 5.75 -16.83
C ASN A 313 -24.18 6.80 -15.92
N THR A 314 -24.70 7.04 -14.71
CA THR A 314 -24.09 7.92 -13.69
C THR A 314 -22.78 7.38 -13.10
N ASP A 315 -22.59 6.07 -13.08
CA ASP A 315 -21.37 5.46 -12.53
C ASP A 315 -20.25 5.36 -13.58
N ARG A 316 -20.59 5.50 -14.87
CA ARG A 316 -19.62 5.47 -15.97
C ARG A 316 -18.64 6.67 -15.92
N THR A 317 -19.14 7.87 -15.61
CA THR A 317 -18.29 9.06 -15.43
C THR A 317 -17.33 8.88 -14.28
N LYS A 318 -17.80 8.39 -13.12
CA LYS A 318 -16.96 8.07 -11.96
C LYS A 318 -15.91 7.01 -12.27
N ALA A 319 -16.27 5.99 -13.05
CA ALA A 319 -15.35 4.94 -13.47
C ALA A 319 -14.20 5.51 -14.32
N MET A 320 -14.53 6.45 -15.22
CA MET A 320 -13.52 7.16 -16.02
C MET A 320 -12.62 8.03 -15.16
N ASP A 321 -13.19 8.76 -14.20
CA ASP A 321 -12.43 9.60 -13.26
C ASP A 321 -11.46 8.75 -12.40
N TYR A 322 -11.93 7.64 -11.83
CA TYR A 322 -11.08 6.74 -11.04
C TYR A 322 -9.98 6.08 -11.88
N ARG A 323 -10.27 5.76 -13.15
CA ARG A 323 -9.28 5.23 -14.08
C ARG A 323 -8.20 6.25 -14.40
N LYS A 324 -8.58 7.50 -14.67
CA LYS A 324 -7.65 8.61 -14.89
C LYS A 324 -6.77 8.84 -13.65
N ASP A 325 -7.39 8.96 -12.47
CA ASP A 325 -6.67 9.07 -11.21
C ASP A 325 -5.66 7.93 -11.00
N ALA A 326 -6.07 6.68 -11.32
CA ALA A 326 -5.21 5.50 -11.19
C ALA A 326 -4.00 5.59 -12.14
N GLN A 327 -4.19 6.06 -13.37
CA GLN A 327 -3.10 6.25 -14.33
C GLN A 327 -2.11 7.31 -13.86
N GLU A 328 -2.60 8.43 -13.33
CA GLU A 328 -1.77 9.51 -12.77
C GLU A 328 -0.96 9.02 -11.56
N LEU A 329 -1.62 8.31 -10.62
CA LEU A 329 -0.97 7.73 -9.45
C LEU A 329 0.08 6.67 -9.82
N LEU A 330 -0.18 5.83 -10.83
CA LEU A 330 0.80 4.84 -11.30
C LEU A 330 2.01 5.48 -11.99
N ALA A 331 1.81 6.58 -12.71
CA ALA A 331 2.93 7.36 -13.25
C ALA A 331 3.81 7.92 -12.13
N GLU A 332 3.19 8.40 -11.05
CA GLU A 332 3.90 8.85 -9.86
C GLU A 332 4.59 7.70 -9.12
N ALA A 333 3.93 6.53 -8.98
CA ALA A 333 4.54 5.34 -8.39
C ALA A 333 5.84 4.96 -9.12
N LYS A 334 5.85 5.09 -10.44
CA LYS A 334 7.04 4.87 -11.27
C LYS A 334 8.18 5.86 -10.93
N PHE A 335 7.82 7.10 -10.61
CA PHE A 335 8.79 8.10 -10.14
C PHE A 335 9.30 7.75 -8.73
N LEU A 336 8.43 7.34 -7.80
CA LEU A 336 8.82 6.92 -6.45
C LEU A 336 9.77 5.71 -6.47
N CYS A 337 9.64 4.83 -7.47
CA CYS A 337 10.56 3.70 -7.67
C CYS A 337 11.97 4.10 -8.14
N LYS A 338 12.27 5.39 -8.38
CA LYS A 338 13.66 5.85 -8.57
C LYS A 338 14.47 5.78 -7.28
N HIS A 339 13.82 5.84 -6.11
CA HIS A 339 14.46 5.63 -4.83
C HIS A 339 14.83 4.15 -4.66
N SER A 340 15.97 3.90 -4.00
CA SER A 340 16.40 2.54 -3.70
C SER A 340 15.65 1.99 -2.47
N PHE A 341 14.89 0.91 -2.65
CA PHE A 341 14.27 0.15 -1.56
C PHE A 341 14.10 -1.32 -1.95
N ARG A 342 13.94 -2.18 -0.95
CA ARG A 342 13.82 -3.64 -1.15
C ARG A 342 12.54 -3.99 -1.92
N GLY A 343 12.67 -4.78 -2.99
CA GLY A 343 11.53 -5.21 -3.82
C GLY A 343 11.09 -4.22 -4.89
N ARG A 344 11.90 -3.19 -5.17
CA ARG A 344 11.63 -2.16 -6.18
C ARG A 344 11.29 -2.73 -7.55
N ASP A 345 12.09 -3.67 -8.03
CA ASP A 345 11.96 -4.18 -9.40
C ASP A 345 10.68 -5.01 -9.58
N THR A 346 10.29 -5.76 -8.56
CA THR A 346 8.99 -6.46 -8.53
C THR A 346 7.82 -5.49 -8.58
N LEU A 347 7.89 -4.39 -7.83
CA LEU A 347 6.85 -3.36 -7.85
C LEU A 347 6.80 -2.60 -9.17
N LEU A 348 7.95 -2.35 -9.83
CA LEU A 348 7.98 -1.77 -11.18
C LEU A 348 7.29 -2.67 -12.20
N GLN A 349 7.54 -3.98 -12.17
CA GLN A 349 6.84 -4.94 -13.03
C GLN A 349 5.32 -4.94 -12.78
N ALA A 350 4.91 -4.87 -11.51
CA ALA A 350 3.50 -4.77 -11.14
C ALA A 350 2.85 -3.48 -11.65
N ILE A 351 3.55 -2.34 -11.57
CA ILE A 351 3.10 -1.06 -12.12
C ILE A 351 2.90 -1.16 -13.64
N ASP A 352 3.90 -1.70 -14.36
CA ASP A 352 3.84 -1.79 -15.82
C ASP A 352 2.73 -2.72 -16.30
N SER A 353 2.50 -3.85 -15.60
CA SER A 353 1.39 -4.75 -15.89
C SER A 353 0.04 -4.12 -15.59
N THR A 354 -0.10 -3.40 -14.48
CA THR A 354 -1.34 -2.70 -14.14
C THR A 354 -1.65 -1.56 -15.13
N LEU A 355 -0.62 -0.81 -15.56
CA LEU A 355 -0.79 0.22 -16.61
C LEU A 355 -1.23 -0.38 -17.95
N LYS A 356 -0.71 -1.55 -18.32
CA LYS A 356 -1.18 -2.29 -19.51
C LYS A 356 -2.66 -2.65 -19.40
N MET A 357 -3.07 -3.21 -18.26
CA MET A 357 -4.48 -3.58 -18.03
C MET A 357 -5.41 -2.36 -18.06
N LEU A 358 -4.98 -1.24 -17.46
CA LEU A 358 -5.78 0.00 -17.48
C LEU A 358 -5.86 0.66 -18.87
N ARG A 359 -4.88 0.41 -19.76
CA ARG A 359 -4.89 0.94 -21.13
C ARG A 359 -5.71 0.09 -22.07
N SER A 360 -5.84 -1.21 -21.81
CA SER A 360 -6.76 -2.03 -22.58
C SER A 360 -8.18 -1.54 -22.32
N GLU A 361 -8.81 -0.98 -23.33
CA GLU A 361 -10.23 -0.64 -23.27
C GLU A 361 -11.01 -1.93 -23.07
N PHE A 362 -11.89 -1.94 -22.08
CA PHE A 362 -12.77 -3.07 -21.85
C PHE A 362 -13.95 -2.89 -22.79
N TYR A 363 -13.92 -3.61 -23.91
CA TYR A 363 -15.06 -3.65 -24.82
C TYR A 363 -16.06 -4.69 -24.30
N GLU A 364 -17.29 -4.27 -24.08
CA GLU A 364 -18.37 -5.20 -23.77
C GLU A 364 -18.57 -6.18 -24.95
N GLU A 365 -18.71 -7.46 -24.65
CA GLU A 365 -19.19 -8.40 -25.66
C GLU A 365 -20.54 -7.89 -26.15
N VAL A 366 -20.65 -7.69 -27.47
CA VAL A 366 -21.88 -7.23 -28.12
C VAL A 366 -22.99 -8.24 -27.80
N SER A 367 -24.11 -7.75 -27.26
CA SER A 367 -25.24 -8.62 -26.94
C SER A 367 -25.87 -9.21 -28.23
N LYS A 368 -26.55 -10.35 -28.13
CA LYS A 368 -27.23 -10.93 -29.32
C LYS A 368 -28.22 -9.96 -29.96
N GLU A 369 -28.91 -9.14 -29.16
CA GLU A 369 -29.88 -8.14 -29.64
C GLU A 369 -29.17 -6.99 -30.36
N GLU A 370 -28.00 -6.61 -29.90
CA GLU A 370 -27.13 -5.62 -30.52
C GLU A 370 -26.51 -6.15 -31.81
N LEU A 371 -26.05 -7.42 -31.83
CA LEU A 371 -25.60 -8.13 -33.02
C LEU A 371 -26.68 -8.17 -34.07
N ASP A 372 -27.93 -8.48 -33.71
CA ASP A 372 -29.07 -8.47 -34.62
C ASP A 372 -29.41 -7.07 -35.16
N THR A 373 -29.22 -6.06 -34.35
CA THR A 373 -29.42 -4.65 -34.76
C THR A 373 -28.31 -4.22 -35.71
N ILE A 374 -27.06 -4.59 -35.47
CA ILE A 374 -25.92 -4.37 -36.37
C ILE A 374 -26.14 -5.11 -37.70
N LYS A 375 -26.55 -6.39 -37.66
CA LYS A 375 -26.91 -7.16 -38.85
C LYS A 375 -27.97 -6.40 -39.68
N LYS A 376 -29.08 -6.01 -39.07
CA LYS A 376 -30.17 -5.30 -39.76
C LYS A 376 -29.70 -3.97 -40.33
N ALA A 377 -28.90 -3.20 -39.62
CA ALA A 377 -28.39 -1.91 -40.09
C ALA A 377 -27.44 -2.06 -41.28
N MET A 378 -26.59 -3.10 -41.27
CA MET A 378 -25.62 -3.34 -42.35
C MET A 378 -26.25 -3.98 -43.59
N VAL A 379 -27.33 -4.75 -43.46
CA VAL A 379 -28.07 -5.37 -44.59
C VAL A 379 -29.09 -4.42 -45.20
N SER A 380 -29.71 -3.52 -44.41
CA SER A 380 -30.85 -2.68 -44.86
C SER A 380 -30.45 -1.29 -45.36
N GLY A 381 -29.17 -0.91 -45.38
CA GLY A 381 -28.73 0.41 -45.82
C GLY A 381 -28.60 0.56 -47.36
N PRO A 382 -28.63 1.79 -47.91
CA PRO A 382 -28.48 2.04 -49.36
C PRO A 382 -27.14 1.57 -49.94
N ARG A 383 -26.17 1.19 -49.09
CA ARG A 383 -24.90 0.53 -49.40
C ARG A 383 -24.73 -0.75 -48.62
N GLY A 384 -25.84 -1.41 -48.26
CA GLY A 384 -25.82 -2.64 -47.47
C GLY A 384 -25.05 -3.75 -48.19
N ILE A 385 -24.29 -4.51 -47.42
CA ILE A 385 -23.54 -5.68 -47.89
C ILE A 385 -24.59 -6.74 -48.23
N ALA A 386 -24.65 -7.17 -49.52
CA ALA A 386 -25.56 -8.24 -49.93
C ALA A 386 -25.22 -9.52 -49.14
N THR A 387 -26.25 -10.17 -48.60
CA THR A 387 -26.17 -11.30 -47.65
C THR A 387 -25.41 -12.54 -48.14
N HIS A 388 -24.92 -12.57 -49.36
CA HIS A 388 -24.37 -13.78 -50.00
C HIS A 388 -22.91 -13.71 -50.43
N SER A 389 -22.21 -12.58 -50.23
CA SER A 389 -20.82 -12.43 -50.71
C SER A 389 -19.79 -12.06 -49.66
N GLY A 390 -20.15 -11.80 -48.42
CA GLY A 390 -19.22 -11.41 -47.38
C GLY A 390 -19.14 -12.42 -46.22
N HIS A 391 -17.95 -12.55 -45.63
CA HIS A 391 -17.77 -13.32 -44.41
C HIS A 391 -17.57 -12.38 -43.25
N TRP A 392 -18.14 -12.76 -42.10
CA TRP A 392 -18.02 -12.01 -40.86
C TRP A 392 -16.86 -12.52 -40.02
N TYR A 393 -16.10 -11.58 -39.46
CA TYR A 393 -14.96 -11.85 -38.56
C TYR A 393 -15.10 -11.03 -37.29
N ASN A 394 -14.50 -11.51 -36.22
CA ASN A 394 -14.36 -10.80 -34.97
C ASN A 394 -12.91 -10.35 -34.81
N CYS A 395 -12.67 -9.11 -34.39
CA CYS A 395 -11.35 -8.68 -33.96
C CYS A 395 -10.93 -9.39 -32.65
N ILE A 396 -9.72 -9.17 -32.20
CA ILE A 396 -9.18 -9.74 -30.93
C ILE A 396 -10.08 -9.42 -29.72
N ASN A 397 -10.78 -8.26 -29.77
CA ASN A 397 -11.72 -7.80 -28.74
C ASN A 397 -13.17 -8.20 -29.04
N ARG A 398 -13.38 -9.14 -29.98
CA ARG A 398 -14.70 -9.69 -30.41
C ARG A 398 -15.69 -8.69 -31.02
N HIS A 399 -15.20 -7.54 -31.55
CA HIS A 399 -16.09 -6.68 -32.35
C HIS A 399 -16.24 -7.23 -33.75
N PRO A 400 -17.49 -7.38 -34.26
CA PRO A 400 -17.74 -7.94 -35.56
C PRO A 400 -17.39 -6.91 -36.66
N PHE A 401 -16.77 -7.40 -37.73
CA PHE A 401 -16.53 -6.65 -38.97
C PHE A 401 -16.69 -7.56 -40.16
N ALA A 402 -17.03 -6.99 -41.33
CA ALA A 402 -17.25 -7.76 -42.54
C ALA A 402 -16.06 -7.57 -43.50
N ILE A 403 -15.71 -8.67 -44.20
CA ILE A 403 -14.77 -8.65 -45.32
C ILE A 403 -15.58 -8.88 -46.58
N GLY A 404 -15.53 -7.89 -47.49
CA GLY A 404 -16.33 -7.92 -48.75
C GLY A 404 -15.71 -8.83 -49.83
N GLU A 405 -16.41 -8.96 -50.92
CA GLU A 405 -16.12 -9.60 -52.22
C GLU A 405 -15.54 -11.03 -52.19
N CYS A 406 -14.33 -11.26 -51.69
CA CYS A 406 -13.75 -12.61 -51.67
C CYS A 406 -13.95 -13.36 -50.34
N GLY A 407 -14.50 -12.69 -49.34
CA GLY A 407 -14.72 -13.27 -48.01
C GLY A 407 -13.44 -13.69 -47.24
N MET A 408 -12.26 -13.35 -47.74
CA MET A 408 -10.97 -13.65 -47.10
C MET A 408 -10.14 -12.39 -46.91
N PRO A 409 -9.36 -12.28 -45.83
CA PRO A 409 -8.60 -11.08 -45.53
C PRO A 409 -7.41 -10.88 -46.49
N MET A 410 -7.46 -9.77 -47.22
CA MET A 410 -6.45 -9.37 -48.21
C MET A 410 -5.72 -8.09 -47.82
N GLU A 411 -6.31 -7.25 -46.99
CA GLU A 411 -5.76 -5.98 -46.56
C GLU A 411 -5.81 -5.84 -45.01
N LEU A 412 -4.83 -5.12 -44.50
CA LEU A 412 -4.81 -4.73 -43.09
C LEU A 412 -5.66 -3.48 -42.90
N ALA A 413 -6.56 -3.52 -41.95
CA ALA A 413 -7.41 -2.41 -41.54
C ALA A 413 -7.38 -2.22 -40.03
N ARG A 414 -8.08 -1.22 -39.54
CA ARG A 414 -8.28 -1.02 -38.10
C ARG A 414 -9.74 -1.25 -37.77
N CYS A 415 -9.98 -1.93 -36.67
CA CYS A 415 -11.32 -2.11 -36.14
C CYS A 415 -11.96 -0.74 -35.86
N PRO A 416 -13.15 -0.42 -36.40
CA PRO A 416 -13.76 0.89 -36.19
C PRO A 416 -14.12 1.16 -34.71
N GLU A 417 -14.37 0.10 -33.95
CA GLU A 417 -14.75 0.20 -32.52
C GLU A 417 -13.55 0.33 -31.58
N CYS A 418 -12.49 -0.45 -31.81
CA CYS A 418 -11.36 -0.51 -30.85
C CYS A 418 -10.01 -0.08 -31.43
N GLY A 419 -9.92 0.21 -32.72
CA GLY A 419 -8.67 0.62 -33.35
C GLY A 419 -7.61 -0.48 -33.51
N GLU A 420 -7.88 -1.70 -33.03
CA GLU A 420 -6.97 -2.85 -33.18
C GLU A 420 -6.82 -3.27 -34.64
N THR A 421 -5.67 -3.86 -34.98
CA THR A 421 -5.40 -4.31 -36.33
C THR A 421 -6.30 -5.50 -36.70
N VAL A 422 -7.04 -5.36 -37.78
CA VAL A 422 -7.94 -6.39 -38.33
C VAL A 422 -7.65 -6.64 -39.81
N GLY A 423 -8.29 -7.64 -40.38
CA GLY A 423 -8.03 -8.03 -41.75
C GLY A 423 -6.88 -9.02 -41.86
N GLY A 424 -6.04 -8.91 -42.87
CA GLY A 424 -4.91 -9.82 -43.06
C GLY A 424 -4.23 -9.62 -44.42
N GLN A 425 -3.30 -10.53 -44.75
CA GLN A 425 -2.61 -10.56 -46.04
C GLN A 425 -2.60 -12.00 -46.61
N HIS A 426 -2.57 -12.12 -47.90
CA HIS A 426 -2.48 -13.42 -48.58
C HIS A 426 -3.51 -14.46 -48.11
N HIS A 427 -4.76 -14.05 -47.92
CA HIS A 427 -5.85 -14.89 -47.40
C HIS A 427 -5.67 -15.42 -45.97
N THR A 428 -4.74 -14.86 -45.20
CA THR A 428 -4.47 -15.23 -43.81
C THR A 428 -4.86 -14.09 -42.91
N ALA A 429 -5.73 -14.36 -41.94
CA ALA A 429 -6.13 -13.37 -40.94
C ALA A 429 -5.02 -13.05 -39.97
N VAL A 430 -4.97 -11.80 -39.45
CA VAL A 430 -4.07 -11.38 -38.40
C VAL A 430 -4.32 -12.21 -37.13
N ALA A 431 -3.26 -12.46 -36.35
CA ALA A 431 -3.36 -13.20 -35.09
C ALA A 431 -4.42 -12.58 -34.15
N GLY A 432 -5.36 -13.39 -33.68
CA GLY A 432 -6.48 -12.97 -32.82
C GLY A 432 -7.79 -12.60 -33.58
N VAL A 433 -7.77 -12.51 -34.91
CA VAL A 433 -8.96 -12.35 -35.72
C VAL A 433 -9.58 -13.74 -35.96
N SER A 434 -10.84 -13.90 -35.64
CA SER A 434 -11.59 -15.18 -35.81
C SER A 434 -12.86 -14.99 -36.61
N ARG A 435 -13.32 -16.06 -37.26
CA ARG A 435 -14.57 -16.02 -38.02
C ARG A 435 -15.78 -15.90 -37.08
N ALA A 436 -16.66 -14.96 -37.34
CA ALA A 436 -17.86 -14.69 -36.55
C ALA A 436 -19.04 -15.55 -37.04
N SER A 437 -19.00 -16.87 -36.79
CA SER A 437 -20.04 -17.82 -37.22
C SER A 437 -21.43 -17.48 -36.66
N GLU A 438 -21.53 -16.75 -35.57
CA GLU A 438 -22.80 -16.27 -35.00
C GLU A 438 -23.46 -15.17 -35.85
N MET A 439 -22.68 -14.52 -36.72
CA MET A 439 -23.18 -13.49 -37.67
C MET A 439 -23.58 -14.07 -39.01
N GLU A 440 -23.21 -15.30 -39.31
CA GLU A 440 -23.49 -15.97 -40.58
C GLU A 440 -24.76 -16.85 -40.55
N ASN A 441 -25.34 -17.13 -39.37
CA ASN A 441 -26.57 -17.94 -39.19
C ASN A 441 -27.82 -17.09 -39.12
#